data_8b460cca631d77d807dc333bc0125704
#
_entry.id   8b460cca631d77d807dc333bc0125704
#
_cell.length_a   1.000
_cell.length_b   1.000
_cell.length_c   1.000
_cell.angle_alpha   90.00
_cell.angle_beta   90.00
_cell.angle_gamma   90.00
#
_symmetry.space_group_name_H-M   'P 1'
#
loop_
_entity.id
_entity.type
_entity.pdbx_description
1 polymer ?
#
loop_
_entity_poly.entity_id
_entity_poly.type
_entity_poly.pdbx_seq_one_letter_code
_entity_poly.pdbx_strand_id
1 'polypeptide(L)'
;ISSHVTIDFLKRNRPGKSVYLVGNSNLTGDFIKAGITLTDENPDIVIVGFDTEMTYEKLNKACNFIAQGKEYIATHPDVNCPLKDGFMPDVGSFIALIKASTGREPDLVMGKPYAYTVDYVTNRIGCKREEVAFVGNE
;
A
#
# COMPACT_ATOMS: atom_id res chain seq x y z
N ILE A 1 9.33 -4.59 2.12
CA ILE A 1 9.11 -4.91 3.52
C ILE A 1 7.65 -4.76 3.89
N SER A 2 7.06 -3.63 3.53
CA SER A 2 5.65 -3.45 3.80
C SER A 2 4.81 -4.49 3.09
N SER A 3 5.24 -4.92 1.91
CA SER A 3 4.49 -5.91 1.16
C SER A 3 4.46 -7.24 1.90
N HIS A 4 5.57 -7.62 2.54
CA HIS A 4 5.62 -8.89 3.28
C HIS A 4 4.66 -8.89 4.46
N VAL A 5 4.57 -7.77 5.17
CA VAL A 5 3.66 -7.67 6.30
C VAL A 5 2.22 -7.79 5.82
N THR A 6 1.88 -7.09 4.75
CA THR A 6 0.54 -7.12 4.22
C THR A 6 0.18 -8.51 3.68
N ILE A 7 1.09 -9.12 2.94
CA ILE A 7 0.87 -10.46 2.39
C ILE A 7 0.67 -11.47 3.49
N ASP A 8 1.51 -11.40 4.53
CA ASP A 8 1.39 -12.32 5.65
C ASP A 8 0.05 -12.16 6.34
N PHE A 9 -0.37 -10.92 6.54
CA PHE A 9 -1.67 -10.65 7.15
C PHE A 9 -2.80 -11.26 6.32
N LEU A 10 -2.74 -11.09 5.00
CA LEU A 10 -3.79 -11.62 4.13
C LEU A 10 -3.86 -13.13 4.20
N LYS A 11 -2.71 -13.80 4.19
CA LYS A 11 -2.68 -15.25 4.24
C LYS A 11 -3.22 -15.79 5.55
N ARG A 12 -2.95 -15.11 6.65
CA ARG A 12 -3.37 -15.57 7.97
C ARG A 12 -4.80 -15.20 8.30
N ASN A 13 -5.24 -14.04 7.85
CA ASN A 13 -6.52 -13.49 8.30
C ASN A 13 -7.55 -13.32 7.21
N ARG A 14 -7.16 -13.41 5.96
CA ARG A 14 -8.07 -13.25 4.83
C ARG A 14 -7.78 -14.29 3.75
N PRO A 15 -7.69 -15.57 4.11
CA PRO A 15 -7.33 -16.60 3.12
C PRO A 15 -8.38 -16.67 2.02
N GLY A 16 -7.91 -16.79 0.80
CA GLY A 16 -8.80 -16.97 -0.35
C GLY A 16 -9.52 -15.74 -0.84
N LYS A 17 -9.30 -14.59 -0.20
CA LYS A 17 -9.98 -13.37 -0.63
C LYS A 17 -9.27 -12.75 -1.82
N SER A 18 -10.06 -12.17 -2.72
CA SER A 18 -9.52 -11.50 -3.90
C SER A 18 -9.22 -10.03 -3.58
N VAL A 19 -8.22 -9.51 -4.27
CA VAL A 19 -7.66 -8.19 -3.97
C VAL A 19 -7.59 -7.34 -5.23
N TYR A 20 -8.02 -6.09 -5.12
CA TYR A 20 -7.66 -5.08 -6.10
C TYR A 20 -6.47 -4.32 -5.51
N LEU A 21 -5.33 -4.40 -6.17
CA LEU A 21 -4.09 -3.85 -5.65
C LEU A 21 -3.72 -2.56 -6.37
N VAL A 22 -3.57 -1.49 -5.60
CA VAL A 22 -2.96 -0.26 -6.10
C VAL A 22 -1.48 -0.36 -5.73
N GLY A 23 -0.67 -0.66 -6.71
CA GLY A 23 0.76 -0.84 -6.50
C GLY A 23 1.48 -0.92 -7.82
N ASN A 24 2.78 -0.64 -7.77
CA ASN A 24 3.58 -0.73 -8.99
C ASN A 24 3.88 -2.19 -9.33
N SER A 25 4.65 -2.38 -10.41
CA SER A 25 4.94 -3.73 -10.89
C SER A 25 5.65 -4.60 -9.86
N ASN A 26 6.54 -3.99 -9.08
CA ASN A 26 7.27 -4.75 -8.06
C ASN A 26 6.34 -5.27 -6.98
N LEU A 27 5.47 -4.41 -6.49
CA LEU A 27 4.52 -4.80 -5.46
C LEU A 27 3.54 -5.83 -5.99
N THR A 28 3.05 -5.61 -7.19
CA THR A 28 2.14 -6.55 -7.84
C THR A 28 2.80 -7.92 -7.98
N GLY A 29 4.06 -7.95 -8.39
CA GLY A 29 4.80 -9.20 -8.52
C GLY A 29 4.92 -9.94 -7.20
N ASP A 30 5.15 -9.22 -6.11
CA ASP A 30 5.26 -9.85 -4.80
C ASP A 30 3.94 -10.52 -4.41
N PHE A 31 2.83 -9.85 -4.66
CA PHE A 31 1.52 -10.42 -4.35
C PHE A 31 1.23 -11.66 -5.19
N ILE A 32 1.55 -11.60 -6.47
CA ILE A 32 1.33 -12.73 -7.36
C ILE A 32 2.17 -13.93 -6.92
N LYS A 33 3.44 -13.70 -6.60
CA LYS A 33 4.32 -14.77 -6.14
C LYS A 33 3.82 -15.41 -4.86
N ALA A 34 3.15 -14.63 -4.04
CA ALA A 34 2.63 -15.13 -2.77
C ALA A 34 1.33 -15.89 -2.94
N GLY A 35 0.77 -15.93 -4.14
CA GLY A 35 -0.47 -16.66 -4.38
C GLY A 35 -1.73 -15.87 -4.09
N ILE A 36 -1.62 -14.56 -3.93
CA ILE A 36 -2.80 -13.71 -3.70
C ILE A 36 -3.52 -13.54 -5.03
N THR A 37 -4.83 -13.71 -5.02
CA THR A 37 -5.64 -13.52 -6.21
C THR A 37 -5.89 -12.03 -6.44
N LEU A 38 -5.43 -11.52 -7.56
CA LEU A 38 -5.64 -10.10 -7.91
C LEU A 38 -6.71 -10.01 -8.97
N THR A 39 -7.62 -9.05 -8.81
CA THR A 39 -8.70 -8.85 -9.78
C THR A 39 -9.19 -7.41 -9.73
N ASP A 40 -9.70 -6.93 -10.86
CA ASP A 40 -10.38 -5.63 -10.90
C ASP A 40 -11.89 -5.81 -11.09
N GLU A 41 -12.39 -7.03 -10.89
CA GLU A 41 -13.80 -7.33 -11.01
C GLU A 41 -14.31 -7.83 -9.67
N ASN A 42 -15.03 -6.96 -8.98
CA ASN A 42 -15.66 -7.28 -7.71
C ASN A 42 -14.69 -7.89 -6.69
N PRO A 43 -13.62 -7.19 -6.36
CA PRO A 43 -12.67 -7.71 -5.36
C PRO A 43 -13.29 -7.72 -3.97
N ASP A 44 -12.74 -8.56 -3.11
CA ASP A 44 -13.15 -8.58 -1.71
C ASP A 44 -12.48 -7.44 -0.94
N ILE A 45 -11.25 -7.13 -1.31
CA ILE A 45 -10.41 -6.19 -0.56
C ILE A 45 -9.70 -5.26 -1.54
N VAL A 46 -9.57 -3.99 -1.15
CA VAL A 46 -8.71 -3.05 -1.89
C VAL A 46 -7.48 -2.79 -1.04
N ILE A 47 -6.31 -3.02 -1.62
CA ILE A 47 -5.04 -2.76 -0.95
C ILE A 47 -4.38 -1.57 -1.64
N VAL A 48 -4.04 -0.55 -0.88
CA VAL A 48 -3.35 0.62 -1.42
C VAL A 48 -1.91 0.60 -0.92
N GLY A 49 -0.99 0.47 -1.85
CA GLY A 49 0.42 0.44 -1.56
C GLY A 49 1.17 1.51 -2.35
N PHE A 50 2.49 1.46 -2.27
CA PHE A 50 3.32 2.42 -2.99
C PHE A 50 3.20 2.15 -4.49
N ASP A 51 2.91 3.19 -5.24
CA ASP A 51 2.63 3.02 -6.66
C ASP A 51 3.16 4.19 -7.46
N THR A 52 4.33 3.99 -8.06
CA THR A 52 4.93 4.98 -8.94
C THR A 52 4.35 4.91 -10.35
N GLU A 53 3.45 3.95 -10.58
CA GLU A 53 2.83 3.73 -11.89
C GLU A 53 1.32 4.03 -11.83
N MET A 54 0.94 4.91 -10.93
CA MET A 54 -0.47 5.27 -10.73
C MET A 54 -1.05 5.86 -12.00
N THR A 55 -2.28 5.44 -12.32
CA THR A 55 -3.04 6.03 -13.40
C THR A 55 -4.38 6.50 -12.86
N TYR A 56 -5.04 7.39 -13.59
CA TYR A 56 -6.35 7.85 -13.18
C TYR A 56 -7.34 6.68 -13.15
N GLU A 57 -7.26 5.79 -14.13
CA GLU A 57 -8.15 4.64 -14.16
C GLU A 57 -7.98 3.76 -12.93
N LYS A 58 -6.75 3.49 -12.56
CA LYS A 58 -6.47 2.66 -11.38
C LYS A 58 -7.05 3.31 -10.13
N LEU A 59 -6.82 4.61 -9.99
CA LEU A 59 -7.30 5.35 -8.84
C LEU A 59 -8.83 5.39 -8.81
N ASN A 60 -9.43 5.60 -9.98
CA ASN A 60 -10.88 5.65 -10.09
C ASN A 60 -11.52 4.32 -9.66
N LYS A 61 -10.96 3.21 -10.12
CA LYS A 61 -11.47 1.90 -9.73
C LYS A 61 -11.34 1.68 -8.23
N ALA A 62 -10.19 2.03 -7.67
CA ALA A 62 -9.97 1.87 -6.23
C ALA A 62 -10.99 2.67 -5.44
N CYS A 63 -11.20 3.93 -5.81
CA CYS A 63 -12.15 4.78 -5.11
C CYS A 63 -13.57 4.25 -5.20
N ASN A 64 -13.95 3.73 -6.36
CA ASN A 64 -15.30 3.18 -6.52
C ASN A 64 -15.51 1.95 -5.66
N PHE A 65 -14.53 1.03 -5.62
CA PHE A 65 -14.65 -0.15 -4.77
C PHE A 65 -14.71 0.25 -3.30
N ILE A 66 -13.88 1.19 -2.90
CA ILE A 66 -13.85 1.65 -1.50
C ILE A 66 -15.17 2.31 -1.15
N ALA A 67 -15.71 3.13 -2.04
CA ALA A 67 -16.99 3.78 -1.80
C ALA A 67 -18.13 2.76 -1.69
N GLN A 68 -18.00 1.62 -2.33
CA GLN A 68 -18.99 0.55 -2.25
C GLN A 68 -18.94 -0.21 -0.93
N GLY A 69 -17.96 0.06 -0.09
CA GLY A 69 -17.85 -0.60 1.19
C GLY A 69 -16.91 -1.78 1.23
N LYS A 70 -16.12 -2.01 0.18
CA LYS A 70 -15.13 -3.08 0.20
C LYS A 70 -14.13 -2.81 1.32
N GLU A 71 -13.56 -3.88 1.87
CA GLU A 71 -12.51 -3.74 2.87
C GLU A 71 -11.33 -2.99 2.24
N TYR A 72 -10.75 -2.06 2.99
CA TYR A 72 -9.75 -1.15 2.48
C TYR A 72 -8.55 -1.18 3.41
N ILE A 73 -7.41 -1.60 2.89
CA ILE A 73 -6.19 -1.79 3.68
C ILE A 73 -5.05 -1.01 3.03
N ALA A 74 -4.30 -0.27 3.82
CA ALA A 74 -3.11 0.42 3.35
C ALA A 74 -1.88 -0.30 3.85
N THR A 75 -0.82 -0.30 3.04
CA THR A 75 0.40 -1.01 3.41
C THR A 75 1.22 -0.26 4.44
N HIS A 76 1.12 1.07 4.45
CA HIS A 76 1.75 1.90 5.48
C HIS A 76 1.21 3.33 5.34
N PRO A 77 1.48 4.21 6.32
CA PRO A 77 0.84 5.53 6.34
C PRO A 77 1.70 6.70 5.83
N ASP A 78 2.90 6.45 5.37
CA ASP A 78 3.81 7.55 5.03
C ASP A 78 3.26 8.42 3.92
N VAL A 79 3.27 9.73 4.14
CA VAL A 79 2.74 10.69 3.19
C VAL A 79 3.69 10.89 2.01
N ASN A 80 4.96 10.94 2.30
CA ASN A 80 5.98 11.16 1.28
C ASN A 80 7.13 10.21 1.44
N CYS A 81 7.77 9.90 0.33
CA CYS A 81 9.03 9.16 0.33
C CYS A 81 10.12 10.19 0.05
N PRO A 82 11.04 10.42 1.00
CA PRO A 82 12.09 11.41 0.79
C PRO A 82 13.07 10.97 -0.29
N LEU A 83 13.47 11.91 -1.10
CA LEU A 83 14.46 11.72 -2.13
C LEU A 83 15.61 12.69 -1.92
N LYS A 84 16.68 12.51 -2.67
CA LYS A 84 17.84 13.35 -2.56
C LYS A 84 17.51 14.82 -2.75
N ASP A 85 16.74 15.12 -3.79
CA ASP A 85 16.42 16.48 -4.14
C ASP A 85 14.95 16.81 -3.93
N GLY A 86 14.33 16.19 -2.92
CA GLY A 86 12.93 16.46 -2.65
C GLY A 86 12.25 15.23 -2.11
N PHE A 87 11.04 14.97 -2.59
CA PHE A 87 10.28 13.81 -2.14
C PHE A 87 9.22 13.48 -3.18
N MET A 88 8.64 12.31 -3.04
CA MET A 88 7.56 11.89 -3.92
C MET A 88 6.40 11.38 -3.07
N PRO A 89 5.17 11.49 -3.58
CA PRO A 89 4.01 11.03 -2.83
C PRO A 89 4.07 9.53 -2.54
N ASP A 90 3.65 9.17 -1.36
CA ASP A 90 3.62 7.78 -0.93
C ASP A 90 2.20 7.43 -0.51
N VAL A 91 2.02 6.28 0.11
CA VAL A 91 0.70 5.74 0.41
C VAL A 91 -0.17 6.71 1.21
N GLY A 92 0.43 7.43 2.16
CA GLY A 92 -0.34 8.39 2.95
C GLY A 92 -0.99 9.48 2.11
N SER A 93 -0.32 9.90 1.03
CA SER A 93 -0.92 10.87 0.12
C SER A 93 -2.08 10.26 -0.66
N PHE A 94 -1.95 8.99 -1.04
CA PHE A 94 -3.06 8.30 -1.71
C PHE A 94 -4.25 8.15 -0.76
N ILE A 95 -3.98 7.87 0.51
CA ILE A 95 -5.02 7.80 1.53
C ILE A 95 -5.79 9.13 1.62
N ALA A 96 -5.04 10.24 1.61
CA ALA A 96 -5.66 11.56 1.69
C ALA A 96 -6.55 11.82 0.47
N LEU A 97 -6.08 11.45 -0.71
CA LEU A 97 -6.86 11.63 -1.93
C LEU A 97 -8.13 10.79 -1.89
N ILE A 98 -8.00 9.53 -1.48
CA ILE A 98 -9.13 8.63 -1.41
C ILE A 98 -10.16 9.13 -0.40
N LYS A 99 -9.69 9.66 0.72
CA LYS A 99 -10.59 10.22 1.71
C LYS A 99 -11.35 11.43 1.15
N ALA A 100 -10.66 12.27 0.43
CA ALA A 100 -11.31 13.44 -0.18
C ALA A 100 -12.40 13.01 -1.16
N SER A 101 -12.16 11.92 -1.88
CA SER A 101 -13.10 11.45 -2.88
C SER A 101 -14.24 10.62 -2.30
N THR A 102 -13.94 9.73 -1.36
CA THR A 102 -14.91 8.74 -0.88
C THR A 102 -15.39 8.96 0.54
N GLY A 103 -14.68 9.79 1.29
CA GLY A 103 -14.97 9.99 2.71
C GLY A 103 -14.43 8.89 3.60
N ARG A 104 -13.79 7.87 3.04
CA ARG A 104 -13.32 6.73 3.83
C ARG A 104 -11.82 6.76 4.06
N GLU A 105 -11.44 6.23 5.21
CA GLU A 105 -10.04 5.98 5.55
C GLU A 105 -9.83 4.48 5.57
N PRO A 106 -8.57 4.03 5.52
CA PRO A 106 -8.33 2.58 5.56
C PRO A 106 -8.94 1.94 6.79
N ASP A 107 -9.47 0.75 6.60
CA ASP A 107 -9.93 -0.03 7.74
C ASP A 107 -8.74 -0.51 8.55
N LEU A 108 -7.62 -0.78 7.88
CA LEU A 108 -6.39 -1.21 8.53
C LEU A 108 -5.21 -0.55 7.84
N VAL A 109 -4.18 -0.21 8.62
CA VAL A 109 -2.92 0.29 8.09
C VAL A 109 -1.85 -0.65 8.62
N MET A 110 -1.19 -1.37 7.72
CA MET A 110 -0.22 -2.39 8.10
C MET A 110 1.04 -1.76 8.66
N GLY A 111 1.71 -2.53 9.50
CA GLY A 111 2.99 -2.12 10.05
C GLY A 111 2.89 -1.06 11.13
N LYS A 112 1.70 -0.56 11.37
CA LYS A 112 1.53 0.57 12.24
C LYS A 112 1.57 0.26 13.73
N PRO A 113 0.89 -0.77 14.20
CA PRO A 113 0.69 -0.89 15.64
C PRO A 113 1.90 -1.32 16.43
N TYR A 114 2.74 -2.18 15.90
CA TYR A 114 3.85 -2.69 16.69
C TYR A 114 5.18 -2.25 16.12
N ALA A 115 6.19 -2.28 16.98
CA ALA A 115 7.52 -1.86 16.57
C ALA A 115 7.48 -0.49 15.94
N TYR A 116 6.76 0.40 16.58
CA TYR A 116 6.52 1.72 16.03
C TYR A 116 7.79 2.41 15.53
N THR A 117 8.82 2.40 16.34
CA THR A 117 10.07 3.05 15.98
C THR A 117 10.74 2.34 14.81
N VAL A 118 10.73 1.02 14.86
CA VAL A 118 11.32 0.22 13.80
C VAL A 118 10.55 0.43 12.50
N ASP A 119 9.23 0.47 12.59
CA ASP A 119 8.42 0.68 11.40
C ASP A 119 8.72 2.01 10.74
N TYR A 120 8.90 3.04 11.53
CA TYR A 120 9.21 4.34 10.97
C TYR A 120 10.49 4.28 10.15
N VAL A 121 11.52 3.70 10.71
CA VAL A 121 12.80 3.57 10.01
C VAL A 121 12.67 2.68 8.79
N THR A 122 11.98 1.56 8.96
CA THR A 122 11.82 0.59 7.89
C THR A 122 11.06 1.17 6.71
N ASN A 123 10.02 1.92 6.97
CA ASN A 123 9.24 2.51 5.89
C ASN A 123 10.06 3.51 5.11
N ARG A 124 10.86 4.30 5.79
CA ARG A 124 11.71 5.26 5.09
C ARG A 124 12.72 4.55 4.21
N ILE A 125 13.26 3.47 4.70
CA ILE A 125 14.20 2.67 3.92
C ILE A 125 13.47 1.98 2.78
N GLY A 126 12.30 1.45 3.07
CA GLY A 126 11.55 0.68 2.09
C GLY A 126 11.18 1.45 0.85
N CYS A 127 10.78 2.69 0.98
CA CYS A 127 10.34 3.46 -0.18
C CYS A 127 11.51 3.85 -1.08
N LYS A 128 12.71 3.80 -0.57
CA LYS A 128 13.91 4.14 -1.34
C LYS A 128 14.82 2.94 -1.45
N ARG A 129 14.22 1.81 -1.73
CA ARG A 129 14.94 0.54 -1.67
C ARG A 129 16.23 0.52 -2.47
N GLU A 130 16.24 1.12 -3.63
CA GLU A 130 17.43 1.13 -4.47
C GLU A 130 18.54 1.98 -3.88
N GLU A 131 18.19 2.81 -2.92
CA GLU A 131 19.13 3.72 -2.29
C GLU A 131 19.31 3.42 -0.82
N VAL A 132 18.90 2.26 -0.44
CA VAL A 132 18.82 1.87 0.96
C VAL A 132 20.14 2.06 1.70
N ALA A 133 21.22 1.70 1.07
CA ALA A 133 22.50 1.71 1.76
C ALA A 133 22.76 3.06 2.42
N PHE A 134 22.49 4.12 1.69
CA PHE A 134 22.79 5.41 2.26
C PHE A 134 21.66 5.94 3.12
N VAL A 135 20.45 5.61 2.79
CA VAL A 135 19.31 6.04 3.60
C VAL A 135 19.34 5.34 4.95
N GLY A 136 19.72 4.10 4.95
CA GLY A 136 19.74 3.34 6.19
C GLY A 136 20.69 3.91 7.23
N ASN A 137 21.54 4.82 6.84
CA ASN A 137 22.51 5.41 7.74
C ASN A 137 21.99 6.64 8.47
N GLU A 138 20.83 7.05 8.20
CA GLU A 138 20.30 8.23 8.87
C GLU A 138 19.97 7.98 10.32
#